data_ceb9b66c3ffdcd650d8dfb99451bbf8d
#
_entry.id   ceb9b66c3ffdcd650d8dfb99451bbf8d
#
_cell.length_a   1.000
_cell.length_b   1.000
_cell.length_c   1.000
_cell.angle_alpha   90.00
_cell.angle_beta   90.00
_cell.angle_gamma   90.00
#
_symmetry.space_group_name_H-M   'P 1'
#
loop_
_entity.id
_entity.type
_entity.pdbx_description
1 polymer ?
#
loop_
_entity_poly.entity_id
_entity_poly.type
_entity_poly.pdbx_seq_one_letter_code
_entity_poly.pdbx_strand_id
1 'polypeptide(L)'
;MKLHIIENCIYGSDIQRIAAQITKLRFFISLICNCEKDASKPNHGIPTLPNLETKFVAANSLIAKKRQACNSLFENPEIEPTKQALTEIRHEHFAAKTANRKSTLRQKDKELREKLARLLADDKDFAPADAKQLADWNPYDQNAVADFFDPEWMFGISDGFDIVIGNPPYIQLQNDSGKLAKLYADCNYKTFARTGDIYCLFYERGYQLLKPNGHLCYITSNKWMRAGYGEKTRDFFAKNTNPMLLIDFAGVKIFESATVDTNVLLFAKAANEHKTWCAVTNKQNKDSVKNLSVFVQQTGTECEFSGSD
;
A
#
# COMPACT_ATOMS: atom_id res chain seq x y z
N MET A 1 11.70 11.79 -16.95
CA MET A 1 11.91 10.70 -15.99
C MET A 1 10.91 10.72 -14.83
N LYS A 2 10.81 11.73 -13.95
CA LYS A 2 9.88 11.73 -12.80
C LYS A 2 8.41 11.50 -13.17
N LEU A 3 7.89 12.18 -14.19
CA LEU A 3 6.50 12.02 -14.62
C LEU A 3 6.21 10.58 -15.02
N HIS A 4 7.09 9.96 -15.79
CA HIS A 4 6.96 8.56 -16.20
C HIS A 4 6.95 7.58 -15.02
N ILE A 5 7.78 7.83 -13.99
CA ILE A 5 7.80 7.03 -12.78
C ILE A 5 6.47 7.15 -12.01
N ILE A 6 5.93 8.38 -11.87
CA ILE A 6 4.65 8.60 -11.19
C ILE A 6 3.51 7.92 -11.97
N GLU A 7 3.54 8.00 -13.28
CA GLU A 7 2.52 7.42 -14.15
C GLU A 7 2.50 5.89 -14.10
N ASN A 8 3.66 5.24 -14.09
CA ASN A 8 3.75 3.81 -14.33
C ASN A 8 4.19 2.98 -13.12
N CYS A 9 4.83 3.60 -12.11
CA CYS A 9 5.48 2.86 -11.05
C CYS A 9 4.96 3.18 -9.63
N ILE A 10 4.25 4.32 -9.44
CA ILE A 10 3.87 4.75 -8.08
C ILE A 10 2.36 4.73 -7.90
N TYR A 11 1.93 4.04 -6.86
CA TYR A 11 0.55 3.96 -6.43
C TYR A 11 0.48 4.17 -4.92
N GLY A 12 -0.61 4.74 -4.42
CA GLY A 12 -0.76 5.01 -2.99
C GLY A 12 -2.19 4.83 -2.51
N SER A 13 -2.31 4.29 -1.30
CA SER A 13 -3.56 4.16 -0.59
C SER A 13 -3.40 4.66 0.84
N ASP A 14 -4.35 5.46 1.30
CA ASP A 14 -4.47 5.92 2.68
C ASP A 14 -5.96 5.93 3.06
N ILE A 15 -6.30 5.60 4.30
CA ILE A 15 -7.70 5.67 4.74
C ILE A 15 -8.19 7.11 4.89
N GLN A 16 -7.27 8.05 5.11
CA GLN A 16 -7.58 9.46 5.25
C GLN A 16 -7.56 10.16 3.88
N ARG A 17 -8.71 10.60 3.41
CA ARG A 17 -8.83 11.35 2.14
C ARG A 17 -7.91 12.59 2.08
N ILE A 18 -7.72 13.28 3.21
CA ILE A 18 -6.84 14.44 3.26
C ILE A 18 -5.37 14.04 3.01
N ALA A 19 -4.93 12.88 3.50
CA ALA A 19 -3.60 12.38 3.23
C ALA A 19 -3.40 12.05 1.74
N ALA A 20 -4.39 11.44 1.08
CA ALA A 20 -4.38 11.21 -0.36
C ALA A 20 -4.29 12.54 -1.16
N GLN A 21 -5.02 13.60 -0.74
CA GLN A 21 -4.95 14.91 -1.39
C GLN A 21 -3.58 15.59 -1.17
N ILE A 22 -3.04 15.56 0.05
CA ILE A 22 -1.71 16.09 0.35
C ILE A 22 -0.65 15.34 -0.47
N THR A 23 -0.77 14.04 -0.62
CA THR A 23 0.14 13.23 -1.45
C THR A 23 0.13 13.71 -2.90
N LYS A 24 -1.05 13.88 -3.51
CA LYS A 24 -1.19 14.43 -4.87
C LYS A 24 -0.51 15.81 -4.99
N LEU A 25 -0.75 16.71 -4.03
CA LEU A 25 -0.13 18.03 -4.00
C LEU A 25 1.41 17.93 -3.92
N ARG A 26 1.95 17.06 -3.07
CA ARG A 26 3.40 16.87 -2.95
C ARG A 26 4.03 16.36 -4.24
N PHE A 27 3.38 15.44 -4.95
CA PHE A 27 3.84 15.00 -6.27
C PHE A 27 3.80 16.13 -7.28
N PHE A 28 2.75 16.96 -7.30
CA PHE A 28 2.70 18.16 -8.16
C PHE A 28 3.85 19.11 -7.87
N ILE A 29 4.10 19.43 -6.61
CA ILE A 29 5.23 20.28 -6.21
C ILE A 29 6.55 19.67 -6.67
N SER A 30 6.76 18.37 -6.46
CA SER A 30 7.98 17.66 -6.89
C SER A 30 8.19 17.70 -8.41
N LEU A 31 7.13 17.68 -9.19
CA LEU A 31 7.22 17.82 -10.65
C LEU A 31 7.62 19.24 -11.06
N ILE A 32 7.02 20.26 -10.45
CA ILE A 32 7.24 21.68 -10.79
C ILE A 32 8.64 22.15 -10.35
N CYS A 33 9.08 21.79 -9.15
CA CYS A 33 10.38 22.23 -8.59
C CYS A 33 11.59 21.80 -9.43
N ASN A 34 11.43 20.85 -10.33
CA ASN A 34 12.50 20.39 -11.23
C ASN A 34 12.34 20.91 -12.67
N CYS A 35 11.36 21.79 -12.93
CA CYS A 35 11.18 22.39 -14.24
C CYS A 35 12.06 23.63 -14.36
N GLU A 36 12.82 23.71 -15.44
CA GLU A 36 13.50 24.93 -15.82
C GLU A 36 12.49 25.91 -16.45
N LYS A 37 12.54 27.16 -16.00
CA LYS A 37 11.67 28.21 -16.51
C LYS A 37 12.20 28.72 -17.85
N ASP A 38 11.39 28.57 -18.88
CA ASP A 38 11.66 29.12 -20.24
C ASP A 38 10.62 30.18 -20.61
N ALA A 39 10.99 31.42 -20.49
CA ALA A 39 10.09 32.58 -20.77
C ALA A 39 9.62 32.65 -22.23
N SER A 40 10.29 31.96 -23.17
CA SER A 40 9.91 31.91 -24.59
C SER A 40 8.76 30.97 -24.91
N LYS A 41 8.42 30.05 -23.97
CA LYS A 41 7.39 29.05 -24.18
C LYS A 41 6.07 29.41 -23.47
N PRO A 42 4.93 28.90 -23.99
CA PRO A 42 3.65 29.01 -23.27
C PRO A 42 3.78 28.41 -21.85
N ASN A 43 3.13 29.05 -20.87
CA ASN A 43 3.22 28.68 -19.45
C ASN A 43 4.67 28.58 -18.93
N HIS A 44 5.59 29.39 -19.48
CA HIS A 44 7.02 29.40 -19.17
C HIS A 44 7.69 28.00 -19.34
N GLY A 45 7.18 27.15 -20.22
CA GLY A 45 7.69 25.79 -20.45
C GLY A 45 7.31 24.79 -19.35
N ILE A 46 6.54 25.20 -18.34
CA ILE A 46 6.08 24.29 -17.27
C ILE A 46 4.99 23.38 -17.83
N PRO A 47 5.15 22.04 -17.75
CA PRO A 47 4.14 21.10 -18.24
C PRO A 47 2.86 21.19 -17.41
N THR A 48 1.73 20.89 -18.03
CA THR A 48 0.47 20.73 -17.31
C THR A 48 0.56 19.59 -16.31
N LEU A 49 -0.03 19.78 -15.13
CA LEU A 49 -0.03 18.75 -14.10
C LEU A 49 -0.89 17.55 -14.52
N PRO A 50 -0.43 16.32 -14.25
CA PRO A 50 -1.18 15.10 -14.53
C PRO A 50 -2.39 14.97 -13.60
N ASN A 51 -3.34 14.12 -13.98
CA ASN A 51 -4.49 13.80 -13.14
C ASN A 51 -4.17 12.57 -12.29
N LEU A 52 -3.98 12.74 -10.98
CA LEU A 52 -3.47 11.73 -10.06
C LEU A 52 -4.59 10.96 -9.32
N GLU A 53 -5.85 11.16 -9.69
CA GLU A 53 -7.02 10.59 -9.00
C GLU A 53 -7.01 9.05 -9.00
N THR A 54 -6.54 8.45 -10.08
CA THR A 54 -6.44 6.99 -10.25
C THR A 54 -5.11 6.39 -9.78
N LYS A 55 -4.22 7.21 -9.21
CA LYS A 55 -2.92 6.76 -8.67
C LYS A 55 -2.86 6.79 -7.15
N PHE A 56 -3.57 7.74 -6.53
CA PHE A 56 -3.61 7.90 -5.08
C PHE A 56 -5.05 7.93 -4.63
N VAL A 57 -5.46 6.88 -3.90
CA VAL A 57 -6.84 6.64 -3.51
C VAL A 57 -7.02 6.71 -1.99
N ALA A 58 -8.22 7.13 -1.56
CA ALA A 58 -8.62 6.99 -0.17
C ALA A 58 -9.35 5.66 0.00
N ALA A 59 -8.74 4.71 0.73
CA ALA A 59 -9.26 3.36 0.86
C ALA A 59 -8.78 2.66 2.13
N ASN A 60 -9.58 1.73 2.66
CA ASN A 60 -9.15 0.85 3.73
C ASN A 60 -8.29 -0.29 3.17
N SER A 61 -6.97 -0.13 3.24
CA SER A 61 -6.00 -1.08 2.69
C SER A 61 -6.06 -2.48 3.31
N LEU A 62 -6.61 -2.61 4.53
CA LEU A 62 -6.72 -3.90 5.23
C LEU A 62 -7.93 -4.74 4.82
N ILE A 63 -8.91 -4.18 4.12
CA ILE A 63 -10.09 -4.92 3.68
C ILE A 63 -9.98 -5.22 2.19
N ALA A 64 -9.71 -6.50 1.87
CA ALA A 64 -9.77 -6.99 0.49
C ALA A 64 -11.18 -7.48 0.16
N LYS A 65 -11.62 -7.31 -1.08
CA LYS A 65 -12.81 -8.00 -1.56
C LYS A 65 -12.52 -9.48 -1.75
N LYS A 66 -13.41 -10.33 -1.22
CA LYS A 66 -13.25 -11.80 -1.30
C LYS A 66 -13.71 -12.26 -2.67
N ARG A 67 -12.77 -12.77 -3.46
CA ARG A 67 -13.12 -13.54 -4.66
C ARG A 67 -13.67 -14.88 -4.23
N GLN A 68 -14.76 -15.28 -4.84
CA GLN A 68 -15.28 -16.63 -4.67
C GLN A 68 -14.43 -17.57 -5.54
N ALA A 69 -14.21 -18.81 -5.05
CA ALA A 69 -13.56 -19.81 -5.90
C ALA A 69 -14.46 -20.05 -7.11
N CYS A 70 -14.06 -19.54 -8.26
CA CYS A 70 -14.80 -19.74 -9.50
C CYS A 70 -14.64 -21.22 -9.90
N ASN A 71 -15.74 -21.96 -9.89
CA ASN A 71 -15.80 -23.33 -10.42
C ASN A 71 -16.13 -23.34 -11.91
N SER A 72 -16.12 -22.17 -12.58
CA SER A 72 -16.32 -22.10 -14.02
C SER A 72 -15.10 -22.67 -14.75
N LEU A 73 -15.34 -23.66 -15.60
CA LEU A 73 -14.31 -24.23 -16.49
C LEU A 73 -13.91 -23.24 -17.60
N PHE A 74 -14.65 -22.16 -17.78
CA PHE A 74 -14.42 -21.13 -18.80
C PHE A 74 -14.69 -19.76 -18.20
N GLU A 75 -13.67 -18.94 -18.11
CA GLU A 75 -13.75 -17.52 -17.75
C GLU A 75 -14.52 -16.76 -18.84
N ASN A 76 -15.35 -15.80 -18.47
CA ASN A 76 -16.09 -15.00 -19.45
C ASN A 76 -15.09 -14.20 -20.32
N PRO A 77 -15.07 -14.42 -21.66
CA PRO A 77 -14.08 -13.83 -22.56
C PRO A 77 -14.14 -12.29 -22.63
N GLU A 78 -15.20 -11.66 -22.13
CA GLU A 78 -15.32 -10.20 -22.10
C GLU A 78 -14.66 -9.56 -20.87
N ILE A 79 -14.32 -10.33 -19.83
CA ILE A 79 -13.75 -9.80 -18.58
C ILE A 79 -12.40 -9.14 -18.86
N GLU A 80 -11.47 -9.88 -19.43
CA GLU A 80 -10.11 -9.39 -19.66
C GLU A 80 -10.04 -8.19 -20.63
N PRO A 81 -10.72 -8.19 -21.79
CA PRO A 81 -10.80 -6.99 -22.63
C PRO A 81 -11.41 -5.76 -21.91
N THR A 82 -12.38 -5.98 -21.01
CA THR A 82 -13.01 -4.87 -20.27
C THR A 82 -12.04 -4.29 -19.23
N LYS A 83 -11.23 -5.12 -18.54
CA LYS A 83 -10.16 -4.69 -17.64
C LYS A 83 -9.11 -3.86 -18.35
N GLN A 84 -8.68 -4.34 -19.53
CA GLN A 84 -7.70 -3.62 -20.36
C GLN A 84 -8.24 -2.26 -20.81
N ALA A 85 -9.47 -2.21 -21.31
CA ALA A 85 -10.11 -0.95 -21.69
C ALA A 85 -10.22 0.03 -20.52
N LEU A 86 -10.54 -0.45 -19.31
CA LEU A 86 -10.58 0.38 -18.11
C LEU A 86 -9.20 0.95 -17.76
N THR A 87 -8.16 0.14 -17.88
CA THR A 87 -6.78 0.57 -17.65
C THR A 87 -6.35 1.64 -18.66
N GLU A 88 -6.66 1.45 -19.95
CA GLU A 88 -6.37 2.41 -21.01
C GLU A 88 -7.08 3.76 -20.79
N ILE A 89 -8.37 3.75 -20.42
CA ILE A 89 -9.14 4.97 -20.14
C ILE A 89 -8.53 5.75 -18.97
N ARG A 90 -8.08 5.07 -17.93
CA ARG A 90 -7.41 5.69 -16.77
C ARG A 90 -6.04 6.26 -17.13
N HIS A 91 -5.30 5.59 -18.01
CA HIS A 91 -4.05 6.09 -18.55
C HIS A 91 -4.26 7.35 -19.42
N GLU A 92 -5.27 7.33 -20.30
CA GLU A 92 -5.64 8.52 -21.06
C GLU A 92 -6.09 9.67 -20.15
N HIS A 93 -6.85 9.36 -19.09
CA HIS A 93 -7.29 10.38 -18.12
C HIS A 93 -6.11 11.04 -17.41
N PHE A 94 -5.06 10.28 -17.08
CA PHE A 94 -3.86 10.80 -16.45
C PHE A 94 -3.26 11.98 -17.26
N ALA A 95 -3.21 11.86 -18.58
CA ALA A 95 -2.64 12.85 -19.49
C ALA A 95 -3.67 13.91 -20.00
N ALA A 96 -4.97 13.78 -19.68
CA ALA A 96 -6.01 14.63 -20.21
C ALA A 96 -5.92 16.08 -19.70
N LYS A 97 -5.93 17.05 -20.61
CA LYS A 97 -5.70 18.48 -20.32
C LYS A 97 -7.00 19.30 -20.25
N THR A 98 -8.03 18.92 -21.03
CA THR A 98 -9.26 19.71 -21.15
C THR A 98 -10.38 19.15 -20.26
N ALA A 99 -11.23 20.04 -19.74
CA ALA A 99 -12.36 19.65 -18.91
C ALA A 99 -13.32 18.67 -19.64
N ASN A 100 -13.59 18.93 -20.92
CA ASN A 100 -14.45 18.07 -21.74
C ASN A 100 -13.86 16.67 -21.90
N ARG A 101 -12.55 16.56 -22.20
CA ARG A 101 -11.89 15.24 -22.32
C ARG A 101 -11.91 14.49 -20.99
N LYS A 102 -11.61 15.15 -19.88
CA LYS A 102 -11.70 14.57 -18.54
C LYS A 102 -13.10 14.05 -18.24
N SER A 103 -14.14 14.84 -18.51
CA SER A 103 -15.54 14.46 -18.29
C SER A 103 -15.93 13.23 -19.12
N THR A 104 -15.57 13.22 -20.41
CA THR A 104 -15.83 12.08 -21.30
C THR A 104 -15.14 10.79 -20.81
N LEU A 105 -13.89 10.89 -20.39
CA LEU A 105 -13.12 9.74 -19.90
C LEU A 105 -13.66 9.21 -18.56
N ARG A 106 -14.09 10.09 -17.65
CA ARG A 106 -14.74 9.72 -16.39
C ARG A 106 -16.08 9.00 -16.61
N GLN A 107 -16.86 9.45 -17.61
CA GLN A 107 -18.09 8.78 -17.96
C GLN A 107 -17.82 7.37 -18.53
N LYS A 108 -16.83 7.23 -19.41
CA LYS A 108 -16.42 5.92 -19.94
C LYS A 108 -15.88 4.98 -18.84
N ASP A 109 -15.08 5.51 -17.92
CA ASP A 109 -14.61 4.74 -16.76
C ASP A 109 -15.80 4.20 -15.94
N LYS A 110 -16.80 5.03 -15.70
CA LYS A 110 -18.02 4.60 -15.00
C LYS A 110 -18.74 3.46 -15.73
N GLU A 111 -18.97 3.61 -17.02
CA GLU A 111 -19.64 2.59 -17.87
C GLU A 111 -18.87 1.27 -17.87
N LEU A 112 -17.53 1.33 -18.00
CA LEU A 112 -16.67 0.15 -17.96
C LEU A 112 -16.66 -0.52 -16.57
N ARG A 113 -16.63 0.25 -15.48
CA ARG A 113 -16.73 -0.30 -14.11
C ARG A 113 -18.06 -1.02 -13.89
N GLU A 114 -19.17 -0.41 -14.31
CA GLU A 114 -20.50 -1.02 -14.23
C GLU A 114 -20.61 -2.29 -15.08
N LYS A 115 -20.03 -2.28 -16.30
CA LYS A 115 -19.97 -3.46 -17.16
C LYS A 115 -19.14 -4.57 -16.49
N LEU A 116 -17.91 -4.26 -16.07
CA LEU A 116 -17.00 -5.22 -15.48
C LEU A 116 -17.57 -5.83 -14.19
N ALA A 117 -18.18 -5.01 -13.32
CA ALA A 117 -18.81 -5.49 -12.10
C ALA A 117 -19.96 -6.49 -12.38
N ARG A 118 -20.77 -6.26 -13.42
CA ARG A 118 -21.80 -7.21 -13.87
C ARG A 118 -21.18 -8.52 -14.35
N LEU A 119 -20.17 -8.44 -15.23
CA LEU A 119 -19.49 -9.64 -15.74
C LEU A 119 -18.89 -10.48 -14.61
N LEU A 120 -18.24 -9.85 -13.63
CA LEU A 120 -17.65 -10.53 -12.48
C LEU A 120 -18.69 -11.12 -11.51
N ALA A 121 -19.87 -10.50 -11.41
CA ALA A 121 -21.00 -11.05 -10.63
C ALA A 121 -21.62 -12.24 -11.33
N ASP A 122 -21.83 -12.16 -12.66
CA ASP A 122 -22.40 -13.23 -13.47
C ASP A 122 -21.49 -14.47 -13.50
N ASP A 123 -20.18 -14.25 -13.53
CA ASP A 123 -19.14 -15.30 -13.48
C ASP A 123 -18.89 -15.84 -12.05
N LYS A 124 -19.60 -15.28 -11.05
CA LYS A 124 -19.49 -15.62 -9.63
C LYS A 124 -18.12 -15.36 -9.01
N ASP A 125 -17.30 -14.52 -9.60
CA ASP A 125 -16.02 -14.09 -9.02
C ASP A 125 -16.25 -13.30 -7.73
N PHE A 126 -17.32 -12.50 -7.69
CA PHE A 126 -17.72 -11.74 -6.50
C PHE A 126 -19.19 -11.96 -6.17
N ALA A 127 -19.52 -11.86 -4.89
CA ALA A 127 -20.91 -11.75 -4.47
C ALA A 127 -21.56 -10.49 -5.09
N PRO A 128 -22.86 -10.51 -5.45
CA PRO A 128 -23.51 -9.35 -6.08
C PRO A 128 -23.38 -8.05 -5.29
N ALA A 129 -23.37 -8.11 -3.96
CA ALA A 129 -23.16 -6.95 -3.09
C ALA A 129 -21.74 -6.38 -3.22
N ASP A 130 -20.72 -7.24 -3.30
CA ASP A 130 -19.33 -6.83 -3.48
C ASP A 130 -19.11 -6.25 -4.89
N ALA A 131 -19.64 -6.89 -5.92
CA ALA A 131 -19.60 -6.38 -7.30
C ALA A 131 -20.24 -4.99 -7.41
N LYS A 132 -21.37 -4.77 -6.72
CA LYS A 132 -22.00 -3.45 -6.65
C LYS A 132 -21.09 -2.42 -5.97
N GLN A 133 -20.47 -2.75 -4.84
CA GLN A 133 -19.53 -1.82 -4.16
C GLN A 133 -18.33 -1.47 -5.03
N LEU A 134 -17.82 -2.44 -5.81
CA LEU A 134 -16.77 -2.20 -6.80
C LEU A 134 -17.25 -1.20 -7.87
N ALA A 135 -18.44 -1.40 -8.46
CA ALA A 135 -19.01 -0.50 -9.47
C ALA A 135 -19.25 0.92 -8.93
N ASP A 136 -19.77 1.03 -7.72
CA ASP A 136 -20.12 2.30 -7.07
C ASP A 136 -18.87 3.11 -6.67
N TRP A 137 -17.71 2.47 -6.51
CA TRP A 137 -16.48 3.19 -6.20
C TRP A 137 -16.09 4.14 -7.33
N ASN A 138 -15.94 5.43 -7.00
CA ASN A 138 -15.60 6.48 -7.95
C ASN A 138 -14.23 7.10 -7.61
N PRO A 139 -13.15 6.83 -8.38
CA PRO A 139 -11.83 7.39 -8.12
C PRO A 139 -11.76 8.91 -8.26
N TYR A 140 -12.72 9.51 -8.97
CA TYR A 140 -12.76 10.96 -9.26
C TYR A 140 -13.50 11.76 -8.19
N ASP A 141 -14.22 11.10 -7.28
CA ASP A 141 -14.79 11.75 -6.11
C ASP A 141 -13.74 11.93 -5.02
N GLN A 142 -13.31 13.17 -4.85
CA GLN A 142 -12.28 13.52 -3.87
C GLN A 142 -12.74 13.39 -2.41
N ASN A 143 -14.05 13.23 -2.18
CA ASN A 143 -14.64 13.07 -0.86
C ASN A 143 -14.92 11.62 -0.49
N ALA A 144 -14.91 10.71 -1.47
CA ALA A 144 -15.15 9.30 -1.24
C ALA A 144 -13.95 8.63 -0.55
N VAL A 145 -14.26 7.71 0.37
CA VAL A 145 -13.31 6.76 0.96
C VAL A 145 -13.87 5.37 0.70
N ALA A 146 -13.09 4.50 0.07
CA ALA A 146 -13.50 3.12 -0.12
C ALA A 146 -13.31 2.30 1.16
N ASP A 147 -14.32 1.52 1.54
CA ASP A 147 -14.24 0.60 2.68
C ASP A 147 -13.36 -0.63 2.40
N PHE A 148 -12.83 -0.74 1.20
CA PHE A 148 -12.02 -1.84 0.71
C PHE A 148 -10.83 -1.32 -0.11
N PHE A 149 -9.84 -2.18 -0.34
CA PHE A 149 -8.74 -1.93 -1.26
C PHE A 149 -8.48 -3.15 -2.14
N ASP A 150 -8.67 -2.98 -3.44
CA ASP A 150 -8.38 -3.98 -4.47
C ASP A 150 -7.45 -3.34 -5.52
N PRO A 151 -6.17 -3.76 -5.61
CA PRO A 151 -5.21 -3.16 -6.52
C PRO A 151 -5.52 -3.44 -8.00
N GLU A 152 -6.12 -4.57 -8.33
CA GLU A 152 -6.53 -4.87 -9.70
C GLU A 152 -7.67 -3.96 -10.13
N TRP A 153 -8.72 -3.82 -9.29
CA TRP A 153 -9.83 -2.92 -9.57
C TRP A 153 -9.43 -1.45 -9.60
N MET A 154 -8.64 -1.02 -8.62
CA MET A 154 -8.31 0.40 -8.44
C MET A 154 -7.18 0.88 -9.36
N PHE A 155 -6.21 0.01 -9.65
CA PHE A 155 -4.98 0.38 -10.35
C PHE A 155 -4.70 -0.43 -11.62
N GLY A 156 -5.44 -1.51 -11.86
CA GLY A 156 -5.17 -2.45 -12.96
C GLY A 156 -3.96 -3.35 -12.67
N ILE A 157 -3.63 -3.60 -11.39
CA ILE A 157 -2.47 -4.40 -10.98
C ILE A 157 -2.97 -5.75 -10.45
N SER A 158 -2.83 -6.81 -11.24
CA SER A 158 -3.22 -8.18 -10.91
C SER A 158 -2.11 -8.97 -10.22
N ASP A 159 -0.85 -8.77 -10.65
CA ASP A 159 0.29 -9.59 -10.23
C ASP A 159 0.90 -9.17 -8.89
N GLY A 160 0.46 -8.03 -8.34
CA GLY A 160 1.00 -7.41 -7.14
C GLY A 160 2.11 -6.40 -7.42
N PHE A 161 2.76 -5.95 -6.36
CA PHE A 161 3.78 -4.89 -6.40
C PHE A 161 5.19 -5.46 -6.22
N ASP A 162 6.17 -4.84 -6.86
CA ASP A 162 7.58 -5.17 -6.64
C ASP A 162 8.07 -4.68 -5.28
N ILE A 163 7.55 -3.52 -4.85
CA ILE A 163 7.93 -2.87 -3.59
C ILE A 163 6.69 -2.33 -2.89
N VAL A 164 6.55 -2.62 -1.60
CA VAL A 164 5.56 -2.02 -0.70
C VAL A 164 6.28 -1.30 0.43
N ILE A 165 6.04 0.01 0.56
CA ILE A 165 6.63 0.82 1.63
C ILE A 165 5.54 1.52 2.44
N GLY A 166 5.77 1.74 3.73
CA GLY A 166 4.78 2.43 4.54
C GLY A 166 5.22 2.73 5.97
N ASN A 167 4.39 3.54 6.60
CA ASN A 167 4.40 3.80 8.03
C ASN A 167 2.98 3.55 8.56
N PRO A 168 2.60 2.29 8.82
CA PRO A 168 1.29 1.95 9.34
C PRO A 168 1.01 2.61 10.70
N PRO A 169 -0.26 2.92 11.01
CA PRO A 169 -0.61 3.54 12.28
C PRO A 169 -0.32 2.64 13.49
N TYR A 170 0.06 3.25 14.64
CA TYR A 170 0.33 2.54 15.91
C TYR A 170 -0.90 2.62 16.80
N ILE A 171 -1.90 1.81 16.50
CA ILE A 171 -3.21 1.81 17.17
C ILE A 171 -3.54 0.40 17.63
N GLN A 172 -3.82 0.22 18.92
CA GLN A 172 -4.24 -1.07 19.44
C GLN A 172 -5.66 -1.42 18.97
N LEU A 173 -5.86 -2.64 18.51
CA LEU A 173 -7.14 -3.13 17.97
C LEU A 173 -8.25 -3.13 19.03
N GLN A 174 -7.90 -3.28 20.31
CA GLN A 174 -8.84 -3.26 21.42
C GLN A 174 -9.33 -1.86 21.83
N ASN A 175 -8.69 -0.78 21.33
CA ASN A 175 -9.12 0.58 21.64
C ASN A 175 -10.53 0.85 21.12
N ASP A 176 -11.16 1.89 21.61
CA ASP A 176 -12.52 2.28 21.24
C ASP A 176 -13.53 1.11 21.35
N SER A 177 -13.53 0.46 22.51
CA SER A 177 -14.40 -0.72 22.79
C SER A 177 -14.22 -1.88 21.81
N GLY A 178 -13.03 -1.99 21.20
CA GLY A 178 -12.66 -3.06 20.27
C GLY A 178 -13.33 -2.97 18.91
N LYS A 179 -13.72 -1.79 18.46
CA LYS A 179 -14.32 -1.59 17.12
C LYS A 179 -13.41 -2.10 16.01
N LEU A 180 -12.11 -1.75 16.06
CA LEU A 180 -11.15 -2.23 15.06
C LEU A 180 -10.95 -3.75 15.14
N ALA A 181 -10.89 -4.32 16.36
CA ALA A 181 -10.78 -5.76 16.52
C ALA A 181 -11.99 -6.50 15.92
N LYS A 182 -13.21 -5.97 16.10
CA LYS A 182 -14.42 -6.54 15.47
C LYS A 182 -14.39 -6.40 13.96
N LEU A 183 -13.96 -5.25 13.44
CA LEU A 183 -13.91 -4.97 11.99
C LEU A 183 -12.98 -5.94 11.25
N TYR A 184 -11.83 -6.27 11.84
CA TYR A 184 -10.81 -7.10 11.20
C TYR A 184 -10.84 -8.57 11.62
N ALA A 185 -11.71 -8.99 12.55
CA ALA A 185 -11.80 -10.37 13.01
C ALA A 185 -12.07 -11.37 11.88
N ASP A 186 -12.93 -10.98 10.92
CA ASP A 186 -13.36 -11.83 9.81
C ASP A 186 -12.49 -11.68 8.55
N CYS A 187 -11.41 -10.89 8.63
CA CYS A 187 -10.49 -10.69 7.50
C CYS A 187 -9.47 -11.84 7.34
N ASN A 188 -9.47 -12.83 8.26
CA ASN A 188 -8.63 -14.04 8.23
C ASN A 188 -7.12 -13.75 8.24
N TYR A 189 -6.66 -12.66 8.84
CA TYR A 189 -5.25 -12.40 9.04
C TYR A 189 -4.63 -13.38 10.04
N LYS A 190 -3.55 -14.07 9.64
CA LYS A 190 -2.75 -14.95 10.52
C LYS A 190 -2.13 -14.16 11.67
N THR A 191 -1.75 -12.91 11.41
CA THR A 191 -1.15 -12.00 12.39
C THR A 191 -2.16 -11.35 13.33
N PHE A 192 -3.47 -11.65 13.18
CA PHE A 192 -4.51 -11.05 14.01
C PHE A 192 -4.40 -11.52 15.47
N ALA A 193 -4.25 -10.56 16.37
CA ALA A 193 -4.41 -10.72 17.81
C ALA A 193 -5.32 -9.61 18.32
N ARG A 194 -6.38 -9.94 19.06
CA ARG A 194 -7.40 -8.97 19.53
C ARG A 194 -6.80 -7.82 20.37
N THR A 195 -5.73 -8.10 21.10
CA THR A 195 -4.98 -7.14 21.92
C THR A 195 -3.79 -6.53 21.20
N GLY A 196 -3.58 -6.91 19.92
CA GLY A 196 -2.45 -6.46 19.13
C GLY A 196 -2.63 -5.07 18.55
N ASP A 197 -1.59 -4.60 17.90
CA ASP A 197 -1.59 -3.35 17.16
C ASP A 197 -1.94 -3.59 15.69
N ILE A 198 -2.62 -2.64 15.07
CA ILE A 198 -3.10 -2.73 13.69
C ILE A 198 -1.96 -2.90 12.67
N TYR A 199 -0.75 -2.39 12.96
CA TYR A 199 0.39 -2.54 12.04
C TYR A 199 0.80 -4.01 11.84
N CYS A 200 0.47 -4.92 12.76
CA CYS A 200 0.68 -6.36 12.56
C CYS A 200 -0.11 -6.87 11.36
N LEU A 201 -1.36 -6.38 11.19
CA LEU A 201 -2.20 -6.70 10.03
C LEU A 201 -1.63 -6.09 8.74
N PHE A 202 -1.08 -4.88 8.84
CA PHE A 202 -0.46 -4.22 7.69
C PHE A 202 0.76 -4.98 7.16
N TYR A 203 1.55 -5.61 8.01
CA TYR A 203 2.66 -6.46 7.56
C TYR A 203 2.17 -7.63 6.71
N GLU A 204 1.14 -8.33 7.16
CA GLU A 204 0.58 -9.44 6.38
C GLU A 204 -0.13 -8.94 5.13
N ARG A 205 -0.88 -7.82 5.21
CA ARG A 205 -1.50 -7.23 4.04
C ARG A 205 -0.47 -6.78 3.01
N GLY A 206 0.59 -6.13 3.45
CA GLY A 206 1.70 -5.73 2.57
C GLY A 206 2.34 -6.94 1.88
N TYR A 207 2.57 -8.03 2.61
CA TYR A 207 3.04 -9.29 2.04
C TYR A 207 2.07 -9.86 0.98
N GLN A 208 0.75 -9.82 1.24
CA GLN A 208 -0.26 -10.27 0.26
C GLN A 208 -0.22 -9.46 -1.03
N LEU A 209 0.08 -8.16 -0.92
CA LEU A 209 0.16 -7.24 -2.05
C LEU A 209 1.45 -7.37 -2.88
N LEU A 210 2.48 -8.05 -2.39
CA LEU A 210 3.74 -8.25 -3.10
C LEU A 210 3.64 -9.35 -4.16
N LYS A 211 4.37 -9.16 -5.25
CA LYS A 211 4.78 -10.24 -6.17
C LYS A 211 5.68 -11.24 -5.44
N PRO A 212 5.83 -12.48 -5.94
CA PRO A 212 6.94 -13.35 -5.54
C PRO A 212 8.28 -12.60 -5.66
N ASN A 213 9.15 -12.71 -4.67
CA ASN A 213 10.42 -11.98 -4.53
C ASN A 213 10.29 -10.46 -4.41
N GLY A 214 9.08 -9.89 -4.32
CA GLY A 214 8.87 -8.48 -4.01
C GLY A 214 9.26 -8.14 -2.56
N HIS A 215 9.55 -6.86 -2.30
CA HIS A 215 10.10 -6.39 -1.03
C HIS A 215 9.13 -5.49 -0.28
N LEU A 216 9.04 -5.69 1.03
CA LEU A 216 8.32 -4.78 1.92
C LEU A 216 9.29 -4.08 2.87
N CYS A 217 9.14 -2.77 3.01
CA CYS A 217 9.88 -1.98 3.99
C CYS A 217 8.92 -1.10 4.80
N TYR A 218 8.73 -1.43 6.07
CA TYR A 218 7.89 -0.64 6.97
C TYR A 218 8.69 -0.12 8.16
N ILE A 219 8.31 1.09 8.61
CA ILE A 219 8.65 1.60 9.93
C ILE A 219 7.44 1.44 10.84
N THR A 220 7.60 0.77 11.98
CA THR A 220 6.52 0.50 12.95
C THR A 220 7.03 0.62 14.37
N SER A 221 6.14 0.45 15.37
CA SER A 221 6.59 0.22 16.75
C SER A 221 7.33 -1.12 16.85
N ASN A 222 8.38 -1.16 17.67
CA ASN A 222 9.17 -2.38 17.93
C ASN A 222 8.52 -3.33 18.97
N LYS A 223 7.35 -2.97 19.51
CA LYS A 223 6.67 -3.76 20.56
C LYS A 223 6.33 -5.19 20.14
N TRP A 224 6.05 -5.43 18.85
CA TRP A 224 5.75 -6.78 18.35
C TRP A 224 6.88 -7.76 18.58
N MET A 225 8.13 -7.31 18.71
CA MET A 225 9.28 -8.17 18.96
C MET A 225 9.24 -8.85 20.34
N ARG A 226 8.66 -8.18 21.35
CA ARG A 226 8.70 -8.63 22.75
C ARG A 226 7.33 -8.88 23.37
N ALA A 227 6.28 -8.21 22.87
CA ALA A 227 4.94 -8.35 23.42
C ALA A 227 4.31 -9.69 23.04
N GLY A 228 3.47 -10.25 23.94
CA GLY A 228 2.78 -11.51 23.69
C GLY A 228 1.90 -11.49 22.44
N TYR A 229 1.23 -10.37 22.14
CA TYR A 229 0.44 -10.24 20.92
C TYR A 229 1.27 -10.32 19.64
N GLY A 230 2.57 -10.06 19.70
CA GLY A 230 3.50 -10.12 18.57
C GLY A 230 3.88 -11.54 18.15
N GLU A 231 3.59 -12.57 18.95
CA GLU A 231 3.92 -13.96 18.67
C GLU A 231 3.49 -14.40 17.27
N LYS A 232 2.21 -14.18 16.92
CA LYS A 232 1.69 -14.50 15.59
C LYS A 232 2.38 -13.75 14.46
N THR A 233 2.82 -12.53 14.72
CA THR A 233 3.55 -11.70 13.74
C THR A 233 4.97 -12.22 13.55
N ARG A 234 5.67 -12.60 14.64
CA ARG A 234 6.99 -13.23 14.58
C ARG A 234 6.95 -14.56 13.83
N ASP A 235 5.97 -15.41 14.18
CA ASP A 235 5.74 -16.69 13.50
C ASP A 235 5.45 -16.50 12.01
N PHE A 236 4.64 -15.50 11.66
CA PHE A 236 4.35 -15.15 10.28
C PHE A 236 5.62 -14.76 9.51
N PHE A 237 6.47 -13.91 10.07
CA PHE A 237 7.73 -13.53 9.43
C PHE A 237 8.65 -14.72 9.22
N ALA A 238 8.85 -15.52 10.26
CA ALA A 238 9.74 -16.68 10.19
C ALA A 238 9.32 -17.72 9.14
N LYS A 239 8.00 -17.93 8.98
CA LYS A 239 7.48 -18.99 8.11
C LYS A 239 7.16 -18.55 6.68
N ASN A 240 6.84 -17.27 6.48
CA ASN A 240 6.29 -16.82 5.19
C ASN A 240 7.17 -15.78 4.48
N THR A 241 8.18 -15.23 5.14
CA THR A 241 9.00 -14.16 4.57
C THR A 241 10.49 -14.48 4.68
N ASN A 242 11.30 -13.77 3.90
CA ASN A 242 12.75 -13.69 4.10
C ASN A 242 13.10 -12.33 4.72
N PRO A 243 13.24 -12.22 6.07
CA PRO A 243 13.67 -10.98 6.71
C PRO A 243 15.14 -10.70 6.35
N MET A 244 15.38 -9.52 5.75
CA MET A 244 16.70 -9.14 5.24
C MET A 244 17.41 -8.12 6.13
N LEU A 245 16.64 -7.15 6.66
CA LEU A 245 17.19 -6.07 7.48
C LEU A 245 16.20 -5.71 8.59
N LEU A 246 16.70 -5.65 9.81
CA LEU A 246 15.99 -5.15 10.98
C LEU A 246 16.81 -4.04 11.63
N ILE A 247 16.27 -2.82 11.71
CA ILE A 247 16.84 -1.72 12.46
C ILE A 247 15.95 -1.43 13.66
N ASP A 248 16.43 -1.65 14.87
CA ASP A 248 15.71 -1.33 16.10
C ASP A 248 16.24 0.00 16.68
N PHE A 249 15.36 1.02 16.73
CA PHE A 249 15.67 2.34 17.29
C PHE A 249 15.40 2.41 18.79
N ALA A 250 15.66 1.34 19.52
CA ALA A 250 15.45 1.28 20.96
C ALA A 250 16.12 2.45 21.70
N GLY A 251 15.33 3.21 22.47
CA GLY A 251 15.81 4.36 23.24
C GLY A 251 16.19 5.60 22.42
N VAL A 252 15.93 5.62 21.11
CA VAL A 252 16.11 6.79 20.24
C VAL A 252 14.77 7.26 19.69
N LYS A 253 14.43 8.50 19.98
CA LYS A 253 13.18 9.12 19.51
C LYS A 253 13.32 9.51 18.04
N ILE A 254 12.66 8.77 17.14
CA ILE A 254 12.67 9.03 15.68
C ILE A 254 11.61 10.06 15.29
N PHE A 255 10.43 10.00 15.92
CA PHE A 255 9.34 10.94 15.67
C PHE A 255 9.10 11.85 16.87
N GLU A 256 8.95 13.14 16.66
CA GLU A 256 8.70 14.11 17.74
C GLU A 256 7.39 13.82 18.48
N SER A 257 6.36 13.38 17.77
CA SER A 257 5.03 13.10 18.28
C SER A 257 4.85 11.68 18.85
N ALA A 258 5.74 10.74 18.55
CA ALA A 258 5.61 9.34 19.00
C ALA A 258 6.38 9.12 20.31
N THR A 259 5.74 8.48 21.28
CA THR A 259 6.33 8.08 22.57
C THR A 259 6.79 6.63 22.60
N VAL A 260 6.75 5.95 21.47
CA VAL A 260 7.11 4.53 21.34
C VAL A 260 8.40 4.38 20.56
N ASP A 261 9.21 3.41 20.95
CA ASP A 261 10.37 2.99 20.16
C ASP A 261 9.91 2.36 18.87
N THR A 262 10.66 2.63 17.81
CA THR A 262 10.32 2.18 16.46
C THR A 262 11.36 1.24 15.91
N ASN A 263 10.98 0.51 14.86
CA ASN A 263 11.89 -0.30 14.07
C ASN A 263 11.62 -0.13 12.57
N VAL A 264 12.62 -0.37 11.75
CA VAL A 264 12.47 -0.60 10.31
C VAL A 264 12.71 -2.07 10.05
N LEU A 265 11.74 -2.73 9.41
CA LEU A 265 11.87 -4.09 8.92
C LEU A 265 11.76 -4.11 7.40
N LEU A 266 12.77 -4.71 6.76
CA LEU A 266 12.78 -5.04 5.34
C LEU A 266 12.74 -6.56 5.19
N PHE A 267 11.79 -7.07 4.44
CA PHE A 267 11.74 -8.48 4.05
C PHE A 267 11.37 -8.66 2.58
N ALA A 268 11.72 -9.80 2.02
CA ALA A 268 11.25 -10.27 0.72
C ALA A 268 10.14 -11.31 0.88
N LYS A 269 9.20 -11.36 -0.09
CA LYS A 269 8.22 -12.45 -0.23
C LYS A 269 8.88 -13.68 -0.83
N ALA A 270 9.74 -14.32 -0.06
CA ALA A 270 10.53 -15.49 -0.42
C ALA A 270 10.69 -16.42 0.78
N ALA A 271 11.27 -17.60 0.57
CA ALA A 271 11.63 -18.50 1.65
C ALA A 271 12.67 -17.85 2.58
N ASN A 272 12.54 -18.06 3.88
CA ASN A 272 13.46 -17.53 4.87
C ASN A 272 14.86 -18.16 4.71
N GLU A 273 15.86 -17.33 4.48
CA GLU A 273 17.26 -17.75 4.38
C GLU A 273 17.96 -17.83 5.73
N HIS A 274 17.26 -17.47 6.82
CA HIS A 274 17.79 -17.45 8.20
C HIS A 274 19.00 -16.51 8.37
N LYS A 275 19.08 -15.46 7.54
CA LYS A 275 20.16 -14.47 7.53
C LYS A 275 19.60 -13.07 7.49
N THR A 276 19.36 -12.51 8.66
CA THR A 276 18.87 -11.14 8.81
C THR A 276 19.97 -10.23 9.29
N TRP A 277 20.21 -9.12 8.61
CA TRP A 277 21.13 -8.09 9.09
C TRP A 277 20.43 -7.22 10.12
N CYS A 278 20.89 -7.25 11.38
CA CYS A 278 20.26 -6.56 12.50
C CYS A 278 21.16 -5.43 13.02
N ALA A 279 20.63 -4.22 13.15
CA ALA A 279 21.30 -3.08 13.75
C ALA A 279 20.43 -2.49 14.88
N VAL A 280 21.00 -2.35 16.09
CA VAL A 280 20.28 -1.85 17.27
C VAL A 280 20.92 -0.58 17.78
N THR A 281 20.12 0.45 18.03
CA THR A 281 20.60 1.67 18.65
C THR A 281 20.83 1.51 20.15
N ASN A 282 21.77 2.27 20.68
CA ASN A 282 22.06 2.36 22.10
C ASN A 282 22.53 3.78 22.45
N LYS A 283 22.85 4.04 23.71
CA LYS A 283 23.30 5.37 24.20
C LYS A 283 24.59 5.86 23.51
N GLN A 284 25.43 4.95 23.02
CA GLN A 284 26.76 5.26 22.46
C GLN A 284 26.67 5.58 20.96
N ASN A 285 25.73 4.93 20.22
CA ASN A 285 25.62 5.05 18.77
C ASN A 285 24.39 5.84 18.28
N LYS A 286 23.59 6.42 19.20
CA LYS A 286 22.34 7.13 18.86
C LYS A 286 22.49 8.27 17.84
N ASP A 287 23.66 8.93 17.81
CA ASP A 287 23.91 10.05 16.90
C ASP A 287 24.24 9.56 15.46
N SER A 288 24.66 8.29 15.31
CA SER A 288 24.99 7.71 14.00
C SER A 288 23.75 7.43 13.16
N VAL A 289 22.54 7.37 13.74
CA VAL A 289 21.27 7.17 13.00
C VAL A 289 20.97 8.29 12.01
N LYS A 290 21.65 9.43 12.09
CA LYS A 290 21.53 10.52 11.10
C LYS A 290 21.92 10.07 9.69
N ASN A 291 22.78 9.05 9.59
CA ASN A 291 23.10 8.37 8.35
C ASN A 291 22.89 6.86 8.52
N LEU A 292 21.68 6.39 8.18
CA LEU A 292 21.28 5.00 8.37
C LEU A 292 22.19 3.99 7.64
N SER A 293 22.68 4.32 6.44
CA SER A 293 23.58 3.45 5.70
C SER A 293 24.88 3.20 6.47
N VAL A 294 25.49 4.27 6.97
CA VAL A 294 26.71 4.17 7.79
C VAL A 294 26.42 3.45 9.10
N PHE A 295 25.32 3.78 9.77
CA PHE A 295 24.91 3.13 11.01
C PHE A 295 24.79 1.62 10.85
N VAL A 296 24.04 1.16 9.84
CA VAL A 296 23.81 -0.26 9.56
C VAL A 296 25.14 -0.98 9.23
N GLN A 297 26.01 -0.34 8.45
CA GLN A 297 27.32 -0.93 8.12
C GLN A 297 28.24 -1.08 9.33
N GLN A 298 28.23 -0.12 10.26
CA GLN A 298 29.14 -0.10 11.41
C GLN A 298 28.65 -0.92 12.60
N THR A 299 27.33 -1.02 12.79
CA THR A 299 26.75 -1.64 13.99
C THR A 299 25.95 -2.91 13.70
N GLY A 300 25.70 -3.22 12.42
CA GLY A 300 24.91 -4.38 12.02
C GLY A 300 25.67 -5.69 12.27
N THR A 301 24.90 -6.70 12.63
CA THR A 301 25.34 -8.09 12.80
C THR A 301 24.36 -9.02 12.11
N GLU A 302 24.83 -10.16 11.62
CA GLU A 302 23.95 -11.20 11.09
C GLU A 302 23.27 -11.94 12.25
N CYS A 303 21.96 -12.09 12.15
CA CYS A 303 21.12 -12.77 13.13
C CYS A 303 20.21 -13.77 12.42
N GLU A 304 19.87 -14.86 13.09
CA GLU A 304 18.83 -15.77 12.63
C GLU A 304 17.48 -15.24 13.10
N PHE A 305 16.54 -15.08 12.17
CA PHE A 305 15.17 -14.72 12.50
C PHE A 305 14.35 -16.02 12.68
N SER A 306 14.25 -16.50 13.91
CA SER A 306 13.40 -17.62 14.29
C SER A 306 12.09 -17.10 14.91
N GLY A 307 10.98 -17.81 14.73
CA GLY A 307 9.69 -17.40 15.29
C GLY A 307 9.57 -17.57 16.82
N SER A 308 10.60 -18.13 17.46
CA SER A 308 10.57 -18.58 18.86
C SER A 308 11.19 -17.57 19.85
N ASP A 309 11.79 -16.48 19.39
CA ASP A 309 12.51 -15.53 20.25
C ASP A 309 11.78 -14.21 20.43
#